data_4ef58aa25e5c3f0de87df868485bf870
#
_entry.id   4ef58aa25e5c3f0de87df868485bf870
#
_cell.length_a   1.000
_cell.length_b   1.000
_cell.length_c   1.000
_cell.angle_alpha   90.00
_cell.angle_beta   90.00
_cell.angle_gamma   90.00
#
_symmetry.space_group_name_H-M   'P 1'
#
loop_
_entity.id
_entity.type
_entity.pdbx_description
1 polymer ?
#
loop_
_entity_poly.entity_id
_entity_poly.type
_entity_poly.pdbx_seq_one_letter_code
_entity_poly.pdbx_strand_id
1 'polypeptide(L)'
;MAKRVYVGIGHGGYDSGAVGNGFKEKDLTLSIGKYCNERLKQYGIETRISRTTDCDSSINSKVAASNAFKADVCMDIHINAGGGDGSEVYYSHVSPNGKKLAQSIVDATLAIRQNTRGIKTRVDDDGTDYFGMIRMTDAPAVLVECAFIDNATDIQIINTEAKRKAFGYAIADGVAKYLGVKMPTAKPATPSKPTTAAVKIEAPNLKDYLKEGDRNLAVYSYKQLLALLKKKGIISQGVDNNNIFGAGTRTATKQVQKAAGITVDGLAGPQTIRACYMLAAK
;
A
#
# COMPACT_ATOMS: atom_id res chain seq x y z
N MET A 1 -2.62 16.30 21.65
CA MET A 1 -1.25 16.14 21.10
C MET A 1 -1.31 15.30 19.84
N ALA A 2 -0.42 15.55 18.88
CA ALA A 2 -0.32 14.70 17.68
C ALA A 2 0.09 13.28 18.08
N LYS A 3 -0.47 12.28 17.43
CA LYS A 3 -0.09 10.88 17.62
C LYS A 3 1.27 10.63 16.99
N ARG A 4 2.10 9.81 17.63
CA ARG A 4 3.47 9.47 17.20
C ARG A 4 3.58 7.99 16.91
N VAL A 5 4.08 7.66 15.72
CA VAL A 5 4.25 6.27 15.26
C VAL A 5 5.69 6.03 14.82
N TYR A 6 6.33 5.02 15.39
CA TYR A 6 7.62 4.54 14.94
C TYR A 6 7.44 3.44 13.89
N VAL A 7 8.06 3.63 12.72
CA VAL A 7 8.03 2.67 11.61
C VAL A 7 9.40 2.00 11.51
N GLY A 8 9.53 0.83 12.08
CA GLY A 8 10.65 -0.05 11.89
C GLY A 8 10.59 -0.72 10.51
N ILE A 9 11.74 -0.88 9.89
CA ILE A 9 11.92 -1.58 8.62
C ILE A 9 12.91 -2.71 8.86
N GLY A 10 12.47 -3.94 8.62
CA GLY A 10 13.28 -5.13 8.77
C GLY A 10 14.48 -5.15 7.83
N HIS A 11 15.59 -5.68 8.33
CA HIS A 11 16.84 -5.89 7.58
C HIS A 11 17.43 -4.60 6.99
N GLY A 12 18.46 -4.71 6.15
CA GLY A 12 19.12 -3.58 5.48
C GLY A 12 20.64 -3.72 5.48
N GLY A 13 21.32 -2.99 4.61
CA GLY A 13 22.77 -3.04 4.47
C GLY A 13 23.26 -4.44 4.12
N TYR A 14 24.08 -5.02 4.98
CA TYR A 14 24.63 -6.38 4.82
C TYR A 14 23.60 -7.47 5.09
N ASP A 15 22.56 -7.21 5.88
CA ASP A 15 21.50 -8.15 6.19
C ASP A 15 20.42 -8.08 5.10
N SER A 16 20.40 -9.06 4.20
CA SER A 16 19.40 -9.17 3.14
C SER A 16 18.01 -9.56 3.65
N GLY A 17 17.90 -10.13 4.86
CA GLY A 17 16.73 -10.91 5.25
C GLY A 17 16.57 -12.14 4.37
N ALA A 18 15.37 -12.68 4.33
CA ALA A 18 15.01 -13.80 3.46
C ALA A 18 15.15 -13.43 1.98
N VAL A 19 15.47 -14.44 1.15
CA VAL A 19 15.62 -14.29 -0.30
C VAL A 19 14.78 -15.36 -0.99
N GLY A 20 13.94 -14.95 -1.93
CA GLY A 20 13.07 -15.87 -2.67
C GLY A 20 12.39 -15.19 -3.85
N ASN A 21 12.01 -15.97 -4.85
CA ASN A 21 11.29 -15.49 -6.05
C ASN A 21 11.91 -14.25 -6.73
N GLY A 22 13.25 -14.11 -6.66
CA GLY A 22 13.98 -12.98 -7.24
C GLY A 22 13.99 -11.70 -6.41
N PHE A 23 13.49 -11.73 -5.17
CA PHE A 23 13.45 -10.60 -4.25
C PHE A 23 14.34 -10.82 -3.03
N LYS A 24 14.77 -9.73 -2.41
CA LYS A 24 15.36 -9.69 -1.06
C LYS A 24 14.39 -9.00 -0.12
N GLU A 25 14.22 -9.53 1.06
CA GLU A 25 13.31 -8.98 2.06
C GLU A 25 13.62 -7.52 2.37
N LYS A 26 14.89 -7.16 2.55
CA LYS A 26 15.30 -5.78 2.84
C LYS A 26 14.79 -4.74 1.85
N ASP A 27 14.66 -5.10 0.56
CA ASP A 27 14.21 -4.19 -0.50
C ASP A 27 12.68 -4.03 -0.45
N LEU A 28 11.97 -5.13 -0.21
CA LEU A 28 10.52 -5.14 -0.08
C LEU A 28 10.06 -4.36 1.16
N THR A 29 10.70 -4.62 2.32
CA THR A 29 10.39 -3.95 3.59
C THR A 29 10.66 -2.45 3.51
N LEU A 30 11.77 -2.03 2.86
CA LEU A 30 12.08 -0.62 2.63
C LEU A 30 11.00 0.07 1.81
N SER A 31 10.56 -0.56 0.71
CA SER A 31 9.52 -0.03 -0.16
C SER A 31 8.19 0.10 0.58
N ILE A 32 7.72 -0.96 1.24
CA ILE A 32 6.45 -0.99 1.99
C ILE A 32 6.48 0.02 3.14
N GLY A 33 7.56 0.05 3.92
CA GLY A 33 7.70 0.94 5.06
C GLY A 33 7.73 2.43 4.68
N LYS A 34 8.33 2.78 3.55
CA LYS A 34 8.29 4.17 3.03
C LYS A 34 6.86 4.58 2.66
N TYR A 35 6.09 3.71 2.03
CA TYR A 35 4.69 3.99 1.73
C TYR A 35 3.80 4.03 2.98
N CYS A 36 4.04 3.14 3.95
CA CYS A 36 3.37 3.21 5.25
C CYS A 36 3.63 4.56 5.94
N ASN A 37 4.88 4.99 5.99
CA ASN A 37 5.27 6.28 6.54
C ASN A 37 4.64 7.47 5.80
N GLU A 38 4.59 7.42 4.46
CA GLU A 38 3.91 8.42 3.63
C GLU A 38 2.44 8.54 4.01
N ARG A 39 1.75 7.41 4.15
CA ARG A 39 0.32 7.38 4.47
C ARG A 39 0.01 7.85 5.88
N LEU A 40 0.82 7.48 6.87
CA LEU A 40 0.70 7.98 8.25
C LEU A 40 0.82 9.51 8.31
N LYS A 41 1.74 10.08 7.55
CA LYS A 41 1.86 11.55 7.44
C LYS A 41 0.63 12.21 6.83
N GLN A 42 -0.04 11.56 5.86
CA GLN A 42 -1.30 12.06 5.30
C GLN A 42 -2.41 12.11 6.37
N TYR A 43 -2.37 11.23 7.38
CA TYR A 43 -3.25 11.30 8.55
C TYR A 43 -2.89 12.41 9.55
N GLY A 44 -1.79 13.14 9.33
CA GLY A 44 -1.29 14.12 10.29
C GLY A 44 -0.59 13.49 11.50
N ILE A 45 -0.20 12.21 11.39
CA ILE A 45 0.53 11.48 12.41
C ILE A 45 2.02 11.85 12.30
N GLU A 46 2.63 12.18 13.43
CA GLU A 46 4.08 12.38 13.51
C GLU A 46 4.78 11.02 13.42
N THR A 47 5.77 10.90 12.55
CA THR A 47 6.41 9.61 12.30
C THR A 47 7.93 9.69 12.43
N ARG A 48 8.53 8.62 12.92
CA ARG A 48 9.95 8.32 12.78
C ARG A 48 10.12 6.97 12.11
N ILE A 49 11.00 6.90 11.11
CA ILE A 49 11.28 5.69 10.34
C ILE A 49 12.72 5.23 10.60
N SER A 50 12.95 3.93 10.71
CA SER A 50 14.28 3.40 11.08
C SER A 50 15.34 3.62 10.00
N ARG A 51 14.97 3.52 8.73
CA ARG A 51 15.84 3.77 7.58
C ARG A 51 15.05 4.25 6.37
N THR A 52 15.68 5.04 5.51
CA THR A 52 15.09 5.55 4.26
C THR A 52 15.84 5.09 3.02
N THR A 53 16.97 4.44 3.23
CA THR A 53 17.86 3.86 2.21
C THR A 53 18.25 2.45 2.60
N ASP A 54 18.99 1.76 1.75
CA ASP A 54 19.57 0.46 2.08
C ASP A 54 20.80 0.67 2.98
N CYS A 55 20.59 0.59 4.29
CA CYS A 55 21.64 0.70 5.31
C CYS A 55 21.29 -0.20 6.50
N ASP A 56 22.30 -0.52 7.31
CA ASP A 56 22.14 -1.32 8.52
C ASP A 56 21.22 -0.62 9.54
N SER A 57 20.38 -1.41 10.18
CA SER A 57 19.44 -0.94 11.21
C SER A 57 19.23 -2.04 12.26
N SER A 58 20.07 -2.02 13.29
CA SER A 58 19.98 -3.03 14.36
C SER A 58 18.71 -2.90 15.19
N ILE A 59 18.26 -4.01 15.77
CA ILE A 59 17.11 -4.03 16.66
C ILE A 59 17.29 -3.03 17.81
N ASN A 60 18.47 -3.04 18.45
CA ASN A 60 18.74 -2.12 19.58
C ASN A 60 18.65 -0.64 19.16
N SER A 61 19.14 -0.28 17.97
CA SER A 61 19.03 1.10 17.48
C SER A 61 17.59 1.49 17.18
N LYS A 62 16.79 0.57 16.62
CA LYS A 62 15.34 0.77 16.37
C LYS A 62 14.59 0.98 17.68
N VAL A 63 14.81 0.11 18.67
CA VAL A 63 14.20 0.20 20.02
C VAL A 63 14.54 1.52 20.67
N ALA A 64 15.84 1.86 20.76
CA ALA A 64 16.29 3.13 21.37
C ALA A 64 15.64 4.35 20.68
N ALA A 65 15.57 4.34 19.35
CA ALA A 65 14.96 5.43 18.58
C ALA A 65 13.43 5.54 18.80
N SER A 66 12.72 4.39 18.92
CA SER A 66 11.28 4.35 19.22
C SER A 66 11.00 4.91 20.62
N ASN A 67 11.75 4.45 21.65
CA ASN A 67 11.56 4.86 23.03
C ASN A 67 11.94 6.35 23.24
N ALA A 68 13.05 6.81 22.66
CA ALA A 68 13.43 8.23 22.68
C ALA A 68 12.42 9.13 21.94
N PHE A 69 11.77 8.63 20.90
CA PHE A 69 10.69 9.33 20.18
C PHE A 69 9.40 9.38 20.99
N LYS A 70 9.28 8.57 22.05
CA LYS A 70 8.05 8.39 22.85
C LYS A 70 6.86 8.07 21.95
N ALA A 71 7.02 7.04 21.10
CA ALA A 71 5.99 6.60 20.17
C ALA A 71 4.72 6.17 20.92
N ASP A 72 3.54 6.47 20.37
CA ASP A 72 2.26 5.91 20.83
C ASP A 72 2.06 4.49 20.31
N VAL A 73 2.72 4.17 19.18
CA VAL A 73 2.72 2.85 18.52
C VAL A 73 4.07 2.61 17.87
N CYS A 74 4.55 1.38 18.00
CA CYS A 74 5.72 0.88 17.28
C CYS A 74 5.30 -0.26 16.34
N MET A 75 5.83 -0.28 15.13
CA MET A 75 5.70 -1.42 14.22
C MET A 75 7.05 -1.77 13.62
N ASP A 76 7.26 -3.03 13.27
CA ASP A 76 8.39 -3.49 12.47
C ASP A 76 7.85 -4.25 11.25
N ILE A 77 8.28 -3.90 10.05
CA ILE A 77 7.75 -4.44 8.79
C ILE A 77 8.74 -5.46 8.26
N HIS A 78 8.24 -6.68 8.03
CA HIS A 78 8.98 -7.85 7.59
C HIS A 78 8.29 -8.58 6.45
N ILE A 79 9.01 -9.54 5.84
CA ILE A 79 8.48 -10.49 4.86
C ILE A 79 8.89 -11.89 5.31
N ASN A 80 7.92 -12.73 5.51
CA ASN A 80 8.08 -14.08 6.03
C ASN A 80 8.78 -15.03 5.04
N ALA A 81 9.25 -16.16 5.54
CA ALA A 81 9.75 -17.29 4.77
C ALA A 81 9.40 -18.61 5.49
N GLY A 82 9.47 -19.74 4.77
CA GLY A 82 9.18 -21.08 5.31
C GLY A 82 7.96 -21.74 4.67
N GLY A 83 7.61 -21.37 3.43
CA GLY A 83 6.61 -22.04 2.60
C GLY A 83 5.16 -21.78 3.00
N GLY A 84 4.90 -20.78 3.86
CA GLY A 84 3.54 -20.39 4.23
C GLY A 84 2.85 -19.57 3.15
N ASP A 85 1.60 -19.14 3.43
CA ASP A 85 0.77 -18.32 2.54
C ASP A 85 -0.08 -17.36 3.37
N GLY A 86 0.01 -16.06 3.09
CA GLY A 86 -0.75 -15.01 3.78
C GLY A 86 0.04 -14.21 4.82
N SER A 87 -0.50 -13.04 5.18
CA SER A 87 0.10 -12.15 6.17
C SER A 87 -0.09 -12.64 7.60
N GLU A 88 0.85 -12.28 8.46
CA GLU A 88 0.80 -12.54 9.91
C GLU A 88 1.15 -11.24 10.66
N VAL A 89 0.52 -11.00 11.81
CA VAL A 89 0.87 -9.86 12.65
C VAL A 89 1.14 -10.34 14.07
N TYR A 90 2.40 -10.25 14.47
CA TYR A 90 2.83 -10.61 15.82
C TYR A 90 2.68 -9.43 16.78
N TYR A 91 2.29 -9.73 18.02
CA TYR A 91 2.14 -8.78 19.11
C TYR A 91 2.65 -9.41 20.43
N SER A 92 2.87 -8.58 21.45
CA SER A 92 3.29 -9.08 22.76
C SER A 92 2.19 -9.92 23.43
N HIS A 93 2.56 -11.12 23.90
CA HIS A 93 1.64 -12.03 24.56
C HIS A 93 1.02 -11.43 25.86
N VAL A 94 1.63 -10.41 26.43
CA VAL A 94 1.16 -9.72 27.64
C VAL A 94 0.51 -8.35 27.33
N SER A 95 0.44 -7.92 26.07
CA SER A 95 -0.08 -6.61 25.69
C SER A 95 -1.48 -6.66 25.08
N PRO A 96 -2.56 -6.33 25.81
CA PRO A 96 -3.90 -6.24 25.24
C PRO A 96 -4.02 -5.11 24.19
N ASN A 97 -3.23 -4.06 24.30
CA ASN A 97 -3.18 -2.97 23.33
C ASN A 97 -2.44 -3.39 22.05
N GLY A 98 -1.35 -4.15 22.17
CA GLY A 98 -0.67 -4.77 21.03
C GLY A 98 -1.60 -5.71 20.26
N LYS A 99 -2.43 -6.49 20.97
CA LYS A 99 -3.45 -7.36 20.34
C LYS A 99 -4.46 -6.56 19.51
N LYS A 100 -4.98 -5.47 20.04
CA LYS A 100 -5.95 -4.60 19.33
C LYS A 100 -5.31 -3.94 18.10
N LEU A 101 -4.06 -3.49 18.22
CA LEU A 101 -3.29 -2.93 17.13
C LEU A 101 -3.08 -3.96 16.02
N ALA A 102 -2.63 -5.17 16.37
CA ALA A 102 -2.42 -6.27 15.43
C ALA A 102 -3.70 -6.60 14.66
N GLN A 103 -4.84 -6.73 15.36
CA GLN A 103 -6.13 -6.99 14.72
C GLN A 103 -6.54 -5.88 13.76
N SER A 104 -6.34 -4.63 14.14
CA SER A 104 -6.68 -3.48 13.27
C SER A 104 -5.86 -3.47 11.97
N ILE A 105 -4.59 -3.90 12.02
CA ILE A 105 -3.75 -4.04 10.82
C ILE A 105 -4.21 -5.22 9.97
N VAL A 106 -4.50 -6.38 10.56
CA VAL A 106 -5.05 -7.55 9.84
C VAL A 106 -6.33 -7.18 9.09
N ASP A 107 -7.28 -6.52 9.76
CA ASP A 107 -8.54 -6.09 9.13
C ASP A 107 -8.30 -5.19 7.90
N ALA A 108 -7.31 -4.29 8.00
CA ALA A 108 -6.98 -3.38 6.90
C ALA A 108 -6.27 -4.09 5.73
N THR A 109 -5.40 -5.06 6.01
CA THR A 109 -4.72 -5.84 4.96
C THR A 109 -5.67 -6.80 4.24
N LEU A 110 -6.68 -7.32 4.91
CA LEU A 110 -7.76 -8.08 4.26
C LEU A 110 -8.50 -7.24 3.19
N ALA A 111 -8.64 -5.94 3.40
CA ALA A 111 -9.31 -5.05 2.45
C ALA A 111 -8.60 -4.94 1.10
N ILE A 112 -7.29 -5.18 1.05
CA ILE A 112 -6.49 -5.23 -0.18
C ILE A 112 -6.37 -6.66 -0.77
N ARG A 113 -7.19 -7.60 -0.28
CA ARG A 113 -7.25 -9.00 -0.70
C ARG A 113 -6.00 -9.82 -0.35
N GLN A 114 -5.22 -9.39 0.63
CA GLN A 114 -4.23 -10.29 1.23
C GLN A 114 -4.95 -11.28 2.13
N ASN A 115 -4.75 -12.58 1.90
CA ASN A 115 -5.15 -13.60 2.85
C ASN A 115 -4.31 -13.44 4.13
N THR A 116 -4.86 -13.89 5.25
CA THR A 116 -4.20 -13.72 6.53
C THR A 116 -4.16 -15.01 7.32
N ARG A 117 -3.07 -15.22 8.04
CA ARG A 117 -2.91 -16.24 9.07
C ARG A 117 -3.22 -15.69 10.47
N GLY A 118 -3.76 -14.45 10.51
CA GLY A 118 -4.25 -13.79 11.71
C GLY A 118 -3.16 -13.13 12.55
N ILE A 119 -3.57 -12.81 13.78
CA ILE A 119 -2.67 -12.26 14.80
C ILE A 119 -2.02 -13.39 15.58
N LYS A 120 -0.76 -13.20 15.97
CA LYS A 120 0.04 -14.24 16.65
C LYS A 120 0.88 -13.67 17.78
N THR A 121 1.25 -14.55 18.68
CA THR A 121 2.31 -14.33 19.67
C THR A 121 3.41 -15.36 19.45
N ARG A 122 4.62 -15.00 19.81
CA ARG A 122 5.74 -15.94 19.87
C ARG A 122 6.55 -15.63 21.10
N VAL A 123 6.75 -16.64 21.92
CA VAL A 123 7.43 -16.58 23.21
C VAL A 123 8.72 -17.37 23.11
N ASP A 124 9.77 -16.89 23.73
CA ASP A 124 11.07 -17.56 23.86
C ASP A 124 11.05 -18.54 25.04
N ASP A 125 12.05 -19.37 25.18
CA ASP A 125 12.14 -20.40 26.23
C ASP A 125 12.14 -19.83 27.65
N ASP A 126 12.56 -18.56 27.80
CA ASP A 126 12.53 -17.80 29.07
C ASP A 126 11.16 -17.17 29.40
N GLY A 127 10.15 -17.37 28.55
CA GLY A 127 8.80 -16.82 28.73
C GLY A 127 8.64 -15.37 28.25
N THR A 128 9.66 -14.77 27.67
CA THR A 128 9.57 -13.41 27.11
C THR A 128 9.16 -13.42 25.63
N ASP A 129 8.70 -12.26 25.10
CA ASP A 129 8.39 -12.17 23.68
C ASP A 129 9.65 -12.40 22.84
N TYR A 130 9.57 -13.25 21.84
CA TYR A 130 10.67 -13.61 20.94
C TYR A 130 11.25 -12.41 20.19
N PHE A 131 10.39 -11.55 19.64
CA PHE A 131 10.82 -10.42 18.82
C PHE A 131 11.27 -9.24 19.65
N GLY A 132 12.55 -8.85 19.52
CA GLY A 132 13.13 -7.76 20.30
C GLY A 132 12.41 -6.42 20.14
N MET A 133 11.88 -6.09 18.95
CA MET A 133 11.07 -4.89 18.75
C MET A 133 9.76 -4.91 19.52
N ILE A 134 9.19 -6.07 19.77
CA ILE A 134 7.98 -6.24 20.58
C ILE A 134 8.32 -6.21 22.07
N ARG A 135 9.39 -6.90 22.47
CA ARG A 135 9.80 -7.07 23.88
C ARG A 135 10.33 -5.79 24.51
N MET A 136 11.12 -4.98 23.78
CA MET A 136 11.95 -3.91 24.36
C MET A 136 11.44 -2.49 24.08
N THR A 137 10.33 -2.34 23.34
CA THR A 137 9.75 -1.01 23.12
C THR A 137 8.71 -0.68 24.19
N ASP A 138 8.67 0.58 24.63
CA ASP A 138 7.73 1.07 25.64
C ASP A 138 6.29 1.18 25.12
N ALA A 139 6.14 1.37 23.82
CA ALA A 139 4.85 1.49 23.16
C ALA A 139 4.24 0.12 22.83
N PRO A 140 2.89 0.01 22.68
CA PRO A 140 2.29 -1.12 22.01
C PRO A 140 2.97 -1.37 20.66
N ALA A 141 3.57 -2.56 20.51
CA ALA A 141 4.39 -2.90 19.37
C ALA A 141 3.85 -4.11 18.62
N VAL A 142 4.06 -4.12 17.30
CA VAL A 142 3.74 -5.26 16.42
C VAL A 142 4.86 -5.50 15.41
N LEU A 143 4.98 -6.74 14.96
CA LEU A 143 5.78 -7.12 13.81
C LEU A 143 4.84 -7.64 12.72
N VAL A 144 4.92 -7.04 11.53
CA VAL A 144 4.02 -7.32 10.40
C VAL A 144 4.78 -8.12 9.35
N GLU A 145 4.44 -9.39 9.23
CA GLU A 145 4.87 -10.26 8.14
C GLU A 145 3.90 -10.10 6.97
N CYS A 146 4.34 -9.39 5.94
CA CYS A 146 3.42 -8.96 4.87
C CYS A 146 3.00 -10.10 3.95
N ALA A 147 3.91 -11.02 3.64
CA ALA A 147 3.73 -12.15 2.72
C ALA A 147 4.88 -13.13 2.92
N PHE A 148 4.80 -14.33 2.32
CA PHE A 148 5.90 -15.29 2.29
C PHE A 148 6.72 -15.10 1.00
N ILE A 149 8.00 -14.74 1.14
CA ILE A 149 8.89 -14.44 0.00
C ILE A 149 9.17 -15.67 -0.88
N ASP A 150 9.14 -16.85 -0.29
CA ASP A 150 9.40 -18.14 -0.94
C ASP A 150 8.13 -18.80 -1.52
N ASN A 151 6.95 -18.22 -1.30
CA ASN A 151 5.70 -18.67 -1.92
C ASN A 151 5.42 -17.87 -3.20
N ALA A 152 5.39 -18.55 -4.35
CA ALA A 152 5.22 -17.94 -5.66
C ALA A 152 3.86 -17.24 -5.86
N THR A 153 2.82 -17.69 -5.15
CA THR A 153 1.48 -17.07 -5.17
C THR A 153 1.45 -15.86 -4.24
N ASP A 154 1.94 -16.02 -3.02
CA ASP A 154 1.85 -14.99 -1.98
C ASP A 154 2.71 -13.75 -2.33
N ILE A 155 3.91 -13.95 -2.87
CA ILE A 155 4.76 -12.86 -3.33
C ILE A 155 4.09 -11.96 -4.37
N GLN A 156 3.09 -12.45 -5.09
CA GLN A 156 2.34 -11.65 -6.07
C GLN A 156 1.61 -10.46 -5.45
N ILE A 157 1.34 -10.48 -4.14
CA ILE A 157 0.69 -9.38 -3.42
C ILE A 157 1.61 -8.15 -3.29
N ILE A 158 2.93 -8.34 -3.31
CA ILE A 158 3.94 -7.28 -3.09
C ILE A 158 5.01 -7.20 -4.19
N ASN A 159 4.87 -7.97 -5.28
CA ASN A 159 5.89 -8.06 -6.33
C ASN A 159 6.06 -6.80 -7.19
N THR A 160 5.11 -5.86 -7.17
CA THR A 160 5.21 -4.58 -7.87
C THR A 160 5.19 -3.41 -6.89
N GLU A 161 5.72 -2.26 -7.33
CA GLU A 161 5.73 -1.05 -6.51
C GLU A 161 4.32 -0.59 -6.13
N ALA A 162 3.37 -0.63 -7.05
CA ALA A 162 1.97 -0.28 -6.79
C ALA A 162 1.33 -1.17 -5.71
N LYS A 163 1.65 -2.46 -5.70
CA LYS A 163 1.17 -3.41 -4.70
C LYS A 163 1.84 -3.19 -3.34
N ARG A 164 3.15 -2.93 -3.31
CA ARG A 164 3.85 -2.54 -2.08
C ARG A 164 3.30 -1.23 -1.50
N LYS A 165 2.95 -0.26 -2.36
CA LYS A 165 2.28 0.96 -1.93
C LYS A 165 0.91 0.67 -1.32
N ALA A 166 0.09 -0.15 -1.96
CA ALA A 166 -1.21 -0.55 -1.42
C ALA A 166 -1.07 -1.25 -0.07
N PHE A 167 -0.07 -2.13 0.08
CA PHE A 167 0.19 -2.82 1.34
C PHE A 167 0.65 -1.87 2.46
N GLY A 168 1.61 -1.00 2.18
CA GLY A 168 2.07 0.01 3.13
C GLY A 168 0.94 0.96 3.56
N TYR A 169 0.07 1.34 2.63
CA TYR A 169 -1.12 2.14 2.93
C TYR A 169 -2.10 1.38 3.83
N ALA A 170 -2.36 0.10 3.57
CA ALA A 170 -3.24 -0.72 4.39
C ALA A 170 -2.72 -0.84 5.84
N ILE A 171 -1.42 -1.07 6.04
CA ILE A 171 -0.81 -1.07 7.37
C ILE A 171 -1.07 0.27 8.07
N ALA A 172 -0.79 1.39 7.41
CA ALA A 172 -0.99 2.72 7.96
C ALA A 172 -2.46 3.02 8.30
N ASP A 173 -3.39 2.62 7.44
CA ASP A 173 -4.83 2.76 7.66
C ASP A 173 -5.28 1.95 8.90
N GLY A 174 -4.75 0.75 9.09
CA GLY A 174 -4.97 -0.06 10.30
C GLY A 174 -4.44 0.62 11.57
N VAL A 175 -3.25 1.19 11.52
CA VAL A 175 -2.67 1.96 12.65
C VAL A 175 -3.48 3.22 12.95
N ALA A 176 -3.86 3.98 11.93
CA ALA A 176 -4.68 5.18 12.11
C ALA A 176 -6.04 4.86 12.71
N LYS A 177 -6.68 3.77 12.28
CA LYS A 177 -7.93 3.25 12.86
C LYS A 177 -7.76 2.91 14.34
N TYR A 178 -6.68 2.19 14.71
CA TYR A 178 -6.37 1.85 16.11
C TYR A 178 -6.19 3.12 16.97
N LEU A 179 -5.47 4.12 16.45
CA LEU A 179 -5.23 5.39 17.14
C LEU A 179 -6.45 6.31 17.17
N GLY A 180 -7.54 5.97 16.50
CA GLY A 180 -8.73 6.82 16.39
C GLY A 180 -8.50 8.06 15.51
N VAL A 181 -7.49 8.07 14.65
CA VAL A 181 -7.16 9.18 13.76
C VAL A 181 -7.90 9.00 12.44
N LYS A 182 -8.69 9.98 12.08
CA LYS A 182 -9.39 10.01 10.79
C LYS A 182 -8.53 10.77 9.77
N MET A 183 -8.63 10.38 8.49
CA MET A 183 -8.03 11.17 7.42
C MET A 183 -8.56 12.61 7.53
N PRO A 184 -7.70 13.63 7.50
CA PRO A 184 -8.18 14.99 7.46
C PRO A 184 -9.13 15.13 6.27
N THR A 185 -10.37 15.51 6.53
CA THR A 185 -11.23 15.98 5.45
C THR A 185 -10.52 17.15 4.82
N ALA A 186 -10.27 17.10 3.53
CA ALA A 186 -9.71 18.24 2.82
C ALA A 186 -10.56 19.45 3.23
N LYS A 187 -9.94 20.43 3.95
CA LYS A 187 -10.60 21.68 4.27
C LYS A 187 -11.11 22.21 2.94
N PRO A 188 -12.42 22.50 2.78
CA PRO A 188 -12.88 23.11 1.55
C PRO A 188 -11.97 24.32 1.32
N ALA A 189 -11.22 24.30 0.23
CA ALA A 189 -10.45 25.46 -0.16
C ALA A 189 -11.48 26.59 -0.24
N THR A 190 -11.34 27.59 0.62
CA THR A 190 -12.08 28.85 0.47
C THR A 190 -11.94 29.23 -1.00
N PRO A 191 -13.02 29.49 -1.75
CA PRO A 191 -12.90 29.81 -3.15
C PRO A 191 -12.11 31.12 -3.26
N SER A 192 -10.79 30.99 -3.40
CA SER A 192 -9.97 32.09 -3.87
C SER A 192 -10.39 32.31 -5.31
N LYS A 193 -10.84 33.55 -5.59
CA LYS A 193 -11.11 34.10 -6.92
C LYS A 193 -10.12 33.49 -7.93
N PRO A 194 -10.58 32.96 -9.07
CA PRO A 194 -9.70 32.27 -10.01
C PRO A 194 -8.69 33.28 -10.58
N THR A 195 -7.49 33.25 -10.07
CA THR A 195 -6.33 33.70 -10.82
C THR A 195 -6.08 32.63 -11.88
N THR A 196 -6.22 33.03 -13.13
CA THR A 196 -5.96 32.24 -14.34
C THR A 196 -4.46 31.95 -14.48
N ALA A 197 -3.92 31.16 -13.56
CA ALA A 197 -2.68 30.45 -13.77
C ALA A 197 -3.07 28.97 -13.90
N ALA A 198 -3.09 28.49 -15.14
CA ALA A 198 -3.31 27.09 -15.45
C ALA A 198 -2.28 26.25 -14.67
N VAL A 199 -2.73 25.55 -13.63
CA VAL A 199 -1.94 24.47 -13.03
C VAL A 199 -1.82 23.41 -14.12
N LYS A 200 -0.67 23.36 -14.77
CA LYS A 200 -0.27 22.22 -15.59
C LYS A 200 -0.16 21.02 -14.66
N ILE A 201 -1.21 20.22 -14.59
CA ILE A 201 -1.09 18.83 -14.14
C ILE A 201 -0.36 18.14 -15.29
N GLU A 202 0.93 17.99 -15.16
CA GLU A 202 1.68 17.11 -16.04
C GLU A 202 1.18 15.70 -15.80
N ALA A 203 0.39 15.20 -16.74
CA ALA A 203 0.08 13.79 -16.81
C ALA A 203 1.42 13.04 -16.89
N PRO A 204 1.57 11.88 -16.20
CA PRO A 204 2.77 11.08 -16.34
C PRO A 204 3.01 10.87 -17.84
N ASN A 205 4.26 11.04 -18.25
CA ASN A 205 4.70 10.96 -19.64
C ASN A 205 4.57 9.51 -20.12
N LEU A 206 3.33 9.08 -20.34
CA LEU A 206 3.00 7.81 -20.98
C LEU A 206 3.29 7.96 -22.46
N LYS A 207 4.50 7.58 -22.85
CA LYS A 207 4.90 7.52 -24.27
C LYS A 207 4.12 6.48 -25.07
N ASP A 208 3.35 5.60 -24.40
CA ASP A 208 2.71 4.46 -25.03
C ASP A 208 1.18 4.49 -24.81
N TYR A 209 0.45 4.27 -25.90
CA TYR A 209 -0.99 4.05 -25.90
C TYR A 209 -1.27 2.58 -25.60
N LEU A 210 -2.28 2.30 -24.79
CA LEU A 210 -2.84 0.95 -24.72
C LEU A 210 -3.72 0.71 -25.96
N LYS A 211 -3.49 -0.40 -26.63
CA LYS A 211 -4.16 -0.76 -27.90
C LYS A 211 -4.53 -2.24 -27.94
N GLU A 212 -5.35 -2.58 -28.89
CA GLU A 212 -5.74 -3.98 -29.14
C GLU A 212 -4.53 -4.88 -29.33
N GLY A 213 -4.51 -6.00 -28.61
CA GLY A 213 -3.39 -6.95 -28.54
C GLY A 213 -2.49 -6.79 -27.31
N ASP A 214 -2.48 -5.63 -26.65
CA ASP A 214 -1.67 -5.42 -25.43
C ASP A 214 -2.11 -6.35 -24.30
N ARG A 215 -1.12 -6.86 -23.55
CA ARG A 215 -1.33 -7.80 -22.43
C ARG A 215 -0.46 -7.39 -21.25
N ASN A 216 -0.98 -6.53 -20.37
CA ASN A 216 -0.23 -6.06 -19.21
C ASN A 216 -1.17 -5.53 -18.10
N LEU A 217 -0.59 -5.18 -16.96
CA LEU A 217 -1.34 -4.68 -15.82
C LEU A 217 -1.99 -3.31 -16.08
N ALA A 218 -1.39 -2.48 -16.95
CA ALA A 218 -1.97 -1.18 -17.29
C ALA A 218 -3.30 -1.36 -18.06
N VAL A 219 -3.39 -2.39 -18.92
CA VAL A 219 -4.66 -2.78 -19.57
C VAL A 219 -5.69 -3.20 -18.53
N TYR A 220 -5.30 -4.03 -17.57
CA TYR A 220 -6.22 -4.44 -16.48
C TYR A 220 -6.75 -3.22 -15.71
N SER A 221 -5.87 -2.33 -15.28
CA SER A 221 -6.25 -1.11 -14.56
C SER A 221 -7.17 -0.21 -15.37
N TYR A 222 -6.89 -0.05 -16.66
CA TYR A 222 -7.73 0.70 -17.58
C TYR A 222 -9.14 0.09 -17.70
N LYS A 223 -9.24 -1.24 -17.78
CA LYS A 223 -10.53 -1.96 -17.84
C LYS A 223 -11.36 -1.79 -16.56
N GLN A 224 -10.74 -1.60 -15.38
CA GLN A 224 -11.48 -1.26 -14.16
C GLN A 224 -12.17 0.11 -14.28
N LEU A 225 -11.52 1.10 -14.90
CA LEU A 225 -12.14 2.40 -15.19
C LEU A 225 -13.31 2.26 -16.16
N LEU A 226 -13.16 1.47 -17.23
CA LEU A 226 -14.25 1.20 -18.18
C LEU A 226 -15.44 0.50 -17.52
N ALA A 227 -15.18 -0.47 -16.63
CA ALA A 227 -16.22 -1.16 -15.86
C ALA A 227 -16.98 -0.19 -14.94
N LEU A 228 -16.30 0.77 -14.31
CA LEU A 228 -16.92 1.82 -13.52
C LEU A 228 -17.83 2.72 -14.38
N LEU A 229 -17.35 3.14 -15.56
CA LEU A 229 -18.12 3.98 -16.49
C LEU A 229 -19.36 3.25 -17.02
N LYS A 230 -19.26 1.93 -17.25
CA LYS A 230 -20.42 1.10 -17.58
C LYS A 230 -21.42 1.06 -16.43
N LYS A 231 -20.95 0.82 -15.20
CA LYS A 231 -21.81 0.82 -13.99
C LYS A 231 -22.55 2.15 -13.82
N LYS A 232 -21.94 3.26 -14.20
CA LYS A 232 -22.57 4.60 -14.19
C LYS A 232 -23.45 4.89 -15.42
N GLY A 233 -23.59 3.97 -16.37
CA GLY A 233 -24.38 4.16 -17.58
C GLY A 233 -23.76 5.10 -18.62
N ILE A 234 -22.50 5.50 -18.48
CA ILE A 234 -21.79 6.42 -19.37
C ILE A 234 -21.41 5.73 -20.66
N ILE A 235 -21.08 4.44 -20.60
CA ILE A 235 -20.83 3.56 -21.74
C ILE A 235 -21.71 2.32 -21.65
N SER A 236 -22.08 1.74 -22.79
CA SER A 236 -22.89 0.50 -22.84
C SER A 236 -22.02 -0.76 -22.94
N GLN A 237 -20.85 -0.65 -23.58
CA GLN A 237 -19.94 -1.78 -23.77
C GLN A 237 -19.31 -2.25 -22.47
N GLY A 238 -19.49 -3.53 -22.13
CA GLY A 238 -18.77 -4.18 -21.03
C GLY A 238 -17.38 -4.64 -21.45
N VAL A 239 -16.52 -4.79 -20.47
CA VAL A 239 -15.19 -5.39 -20.61
C VAL A 239 -15.06 -6.56 -19.65
N ASP A 240 -14.34 -7.58 -20.04
CA ASP A 240 -13.98 -8.72 -19.20
C ASP A 240 -12.92 -8.35 -18.14
N ASN A 241 -12.76 -9.19 -17.13
CA ASN A 241 -11.86 -8.93 -16.01
C ASN A 241 -10.49 -9.62 -16.23
N ASN A 242 -9.84 -9.34 -17.35
CA ASN A 242 -8.50 -9.84 -17.66
C ASN A 242 -7.55 -8.70 -18.04
N ASN A 243 -6.28 -9.01 -18.31
CA ASN A 243 -5.23 -8.05 -18.67
C ASN A 243 -5.01 -7.89 -20.19
N ILE A 244 -5.98 -8.32 -21.02
CA ILE A 244 -5.90 -8.28 -22.47
C ILE A 244 -6.75 -7.13 -23.01
N PHE A 245 -6.17 -6.25 -23.82
CA PHE A 245 -6.89 -5.24 -24.55
C PHE A 245 -7.49 -5.87 -25.82
N GLY A 246 -8.68 -6.41 -25.71
CA GLY A 246 -9.39 -7.03 -26.82
C GLY A 246 -10.33 -6.07 -27.55
N ALA A 247 -11.04 -6.58 -28.54
CA ALA A 247 -12.02 -5.84 -29.35
C ALA A 247 -13.11 -5.17 -28.50
N GLY A 248 -13.60 -5.82 -27.42
CA GLY A 248 -14.54 -5.25 -26.47
C GLY A 248 -13.97 -4.03 -25.73
N THR A 249 -12.70 -4.11 -25.34
CA THR A 249 -12.00 -2.99 -24.69
C THR A 249 -11.83 -1.81 -25.65
N ARG A 250 -11.47 -2.09 -26.91
CA ARG A 250 -11.39 -1.06 -27.96
C ARG A 250 -12.74 -0.39 -28.21
N THR A 251 -13.82 -1.16 -28.27
CA THR A 251 -15.18 -0.60 -28.44
C THR A 251 -15.59 0.29 -27.24
N ALA A 252 -15.33 -0.16 -26.00
CA ALA A 252 -15.58 0.63 -24.81
C ALA A 252 -14.73 1.93 -24.80
N THR A 253 -13.47 1.85 -25.24
CA THR A 253 -12.59 3.01 -25.37
C THR A 253 -13.16 4.05 -26.33
N LYS A 254 -13.66 3.62 -27.51
CA LYS A 254 -14.31 4.52 -28.48
C LYS A 254 -15.57 5.18 -27.90
N GLN A 255 -16.34 4.47 -27.07
CA GLN A 255 -17.51 5.05 -26.41
C GLN A 255 -17.11 6.14 -25.41
N VAL A 256 -16.03 5.90 -24.63
CA VAL A 256 -15.47 6.94 -23.73
C VAL A 256 -15.03 8.16 -24.50
N GLN A 257 -14.28 7.96 -25.57
CA GLN A 257 -13.78 9.06 -26.42
C GLN A 257 -14.92 9.89 -27.00
N LYS A 258 -15.98 9.21 -27.49
CA LYS A 258 -17.20 9.88 -27.97
C LYS A 258 -17.91 10.65 -26.84
N ALA A 259 -18.09 10.05 -25.68
CA ALA A 259 -18.74 10.69 -24.52
C ALA A 259 -17.93 11.91 -23.99
N ALA A 260 -16.63 11.89 -24.17
CA ALA A 260 -15.73 12.98 -23.79
C ALA A 260 -15.51 14.04 -24.86
N GLY A 261 -16.03 13.86 -26.09
CA GLY A 261 -15.80 14.78 -27.20
C GLY A 261 -14.36 14.86 -27.70
N ILE A 262 -13.60 13.77 -27.57
CA ILE A 262 -12.20 13.68 -28.03
C ILE A 262 -12.07 12.77 -29.25
N THR A 263 -10.90 12.72 -29.90
CA THR A 263 -10.64 11.86 -31.06
C THR A 263 -11.01 10.42 -30.79
N VAL A 264 -11.81 9.80 -31.68
CA VAL A 264 -12.33 8.44 -31.53
C VAL A 264 -11.48 7.46 -32.33
N ASP A 265 -10.31 7.09 -31.82
CA ASP A 265 -9.36 6.16 -32.43
C ASP A 265 -9.35 4.75 -31.80
N GLY A 266 -9.90 4.61 -30.60
CA GLY A 266 -9.91 3.36 -29.84
C GLY A 266 -8.58 3.05 -29.14
N LEU A 267 -7.68 4.04 -29.04
CA LEU A 267 -6.44 3.96 -28.29
C LEU A 267 -6.60 4.59 -26.91
N ALA A 268 -6.15 3.91 -25.87
CA ALA A 268 -6.22 4.45 -24.52
C ALA A 268 -4.92 5.18 -24.17
N GLY A 269 -4.76 6.37 -24.73
CA GLY A 269 -3.68 7.29 -24.39
C GLY A 269 -4.01 8.18 -23.19
N PRO A 270 -3.08 9.07 -22.79
CA PRO A 270 -3.24 9.95 -21.62
C PRO A 270 -4.53 10.76 -21.64
N GLN A 271 -4.93 11.26 -22.83
CA GLN A 271 -6.16 12.03 -23.01
C GLN A 271 -7.41 11.18 -22.75
N THR A 272 -7.45 9.96 -23.25
CA THR A 272 -8.56 9.01 -23.04
C THR A 272 -8.65 8.58 -21.58
N ILE A 273 -7.53 8.27 -20.94
CA ILE A 273 -7.49 7.89 -19.53
C ILE A 273 -7.97 9.06 -18.65
N ARG A 274 -7.52 10.28 -18.92
CA ARG A 274 -8.01 11.48 -18.23
C ARG A 274 -9.51 11.68 -18.42
N ALA A 275 -10.02 11.45 -19.62
CA ALA A 275 -11.45 11.51 -19.91
C ALA A 275 -12.25 10.51 -19.08
N CYS A 276 -11.76 9.29 -18.87
CA CYS A 276 -12.38 8.31 -17.99
C CYS A 276 -12.56 8.85 -16.58
N TYR A 277 -11.52 9.45 -15.98
CA TYR A 277 -11.62 10.03 -14.64
C TYR A 277 -12.61 11.20 -14.58
N MET A 278 -12.59 12.09 -15.57
CA MET A 278 -13.52 13.23 -15.64
C MET A 278 -14.98 12.78 -15.75
N LEU A 279 -15.25 11.76 -16.56
CA LEU A 279 -16.58 11.18 -16.71
C LEU A 279 -17.02 10.40 -15.47
N ALA A 280 -16.09 9.71 -14.81
CA ALA A 280 -16.37 8.99 -13.58
C ALA A 280 -16.65 9.89 -12.38
N ALA A 281 -16.21 11.15 -12.41
CA ALA A 281 -16.43 12.14 -11.36
C ALA A 281 -17.79 12.87 -11.44
N LYS A 282 -18.51 12.73 -12.57
CA LYS A 282 -19.87 13.20 -12.76
C LYS A 282 -20.88 12.18 -12.21
#